data_f68cc947ecd1dcb76a1c0ddb6b003985
#
_entry.id   f68cc947ecd1dcb76a1c0ddb6b003985
#
_cell.length_a   1.000
_cell.length_b   1.000
_cell.length_c   1.000
_cell.angle_alpha   90.00
_cell.angle_beta   90.00
_cell.angle_gamma   90.00
#
_symmetry.space_group_name_H-M   'P 1'
#
loop_
_entity.id
_entity.type
_entity.pdbx_description
1 polymer ?
#
loop_
_entity_poly.entity_id
_entity_poly.type
_entity_poly.pdbx_seq_one_letter_code
_entity_poly.pdbx_strand_id
1 'polypeptide(L)'
;MRKILYSPGFGAGWTTWNSGKVAEIMLTYQPIIDAIENGDKMDETHPAVLEMVEYIKATVGKDSHVCVLGADDLEVYTTSSRVRISEYDGSESIEEEGSFDGWM
;
A
#
# COMPACT_ATOMS: atom_id res chain seq x y z
N MET A 1 5.36 9.75 14.17
CA MET A 1 5.76 8.81 13.09
C MET A 1 4.55 8.20 12.43
N ARG A 2 4.64 7.90 11.16
CA ARG A 2 3.55 7.22 10.44
C ARG A 2 4.05 5.92 9.85
N LYS A 3 3.12 5.01 9.64
CA LYS A 3 3.40 3.71 9.03
C LYS A 3 2.74 3.65 7.67
N ILE A 4 3.47 3.15 6.69
CA ILE A 4 2.98 3.02 5.32
C ILE A 4 3.20 1.59 4.83
N LEU A 5 2.45 1.23 3.81
CA LEU A 5 2.50 -0.10 3.20
C LEU A 5 3.18 -0.01 1.84
N TYR A 6 4.06 -0.96 1.56
CA TYR A 6 4.68 -1.07 0.24
C TYR A 6 4.96 -2.55 -0.06
N SER A 7 5.14 -2.85 -1.34
CA SER A 7 5.37 -4.21 -1.80
C SER A 7 6.77 -4.30 -2.44
N PRO A 8 7.80 -4.76 -1.71
CA PRO A 8 9.16 -4.85 -2.25
C PRO A 8 9.40 -6.04 -3.16
N GLY A 9 8.48 -7.00 -3.23
CA GLY A 9 8.63 -8.17 -4.09
C GLY A 9 8.38 -7.85 -5.55
N PHE A 10 8.89 -8.70 -6.44
CA PHE A 10 8.62 -8.56 -7.87
C PHE A 10 7.26 -9.14 -8.24
N GLY A 11 6.65 -8.61 -9.28
CA GLY A 11 5.40 -9.11 -9.85
C GLY A 11 4.26 -8.14 -9.79
N ALA A 12 4.04 -7.46 -8.68
CA ALA A 12 2.97 -6.47 -8.55
C ALA A 12 3.29 -5.46 -7.46
N GLY A 13 2.98 -4.20 -7.74
CA GLY A 13 3.10 -3.13 -6.75
C GLY A 13 1.84 -3.02 -5.90
N TRP A 14 1.83 -2.09 -4.99
CA TRP A 14 0.69 -1.80 -4.12
C TRP A 14 0.11 -0.45 -4.49
N THR A 15 0.57 0.65 -3.87
CA THR A 15 0.04 1.97 -4.24
C THR A 15 0.46 2.42 -5.63
N THR A 16 1.64 2.02 -6.11
CA THR A 16 2.14 2.40 -7.44
C THR A 16 1.36 1.78 -8.58
N TRP A 17 0.61 0.71 -8.34
CA TRP A 17 -0.27 0.08 -9.32
C TRP A 17 -1.71 0.56 -9.18
N ASN A 18 -1.93 1.54 -8.34
CA ASN A 18 -3.23 2.18 -8.12
C ASN A 18 -3.05 3.69 -8.23
N SER A 19 -4.12 4.45 -8.18
CA SER A 19 -4.02 5.90 -8.35
C SER A 19 -5.06 6.63 -7.53
N GLY A 20 -4.81 7.95 -7.35
CA GLY A 20 -5.75 8.85 -6.70
C GLY A 20 -6.12 8.44 -5.29
N LYS A 21 -7.40 8.56 -4.97
CA LYS A 21 -7.91 8.27 -3.63
C LYS A 21 -7.74 6.80 -3.25
N VAL A 22 -7.80 5.90 -4.22
CA VAL A 22 -7.59 4.47 -3.98
C VAL A 22 -6.17 4.24 -3.44
N ALA A 23 -5.16 4.80 -4.10
CA ALA A 23 -3.78 4.67 -3.66
C ALA A 23 -3.56 5.29 -2.28
N GLU A 24 -4.19 6.43 -2.00
CA GLU A 24 -4.08 7.07 -0.69
C GLU A 24 -4.61 6.16 0.43
N ILE A 25 -5.75 5.53 0.23
CA ILE A 25 -6.33 4.61 1.21
C ILE A 25 -5.42 3.39 1.41
N MET A 26 -4.91 2.84 0.31
CA MET A 26 -4.06 1.64 0.35
C MET A 26 -2.73 1.90 1.04
N LEU A 27 -2.21 3.12 0.96
CA LEU A 27 -0.91 3.45 1.53
C LEU A 27 -0.89 3.28 3.06
N THR A 28 -1.96 3.64 3.74
CA THR A 28 -2.00 3.71 5.20
C THR A 28 -3.19 2.97 5.81
N TYR A 29 -3.67 1.93 5.17
CA TYR A 29 -4.85 1.21 5.67
C TYR A 29 -4.50 0.48 6.97
N GLN A 30 -5.00 0.99 8.08
CA GLN A 30 -4.60 0.56 9.43
C GLN A 30 -4.86 -0.93 9.71
N PRO A 31 -6.00 -1.52 9.35
CA PRO A 31 -6.21 -2.94 9.61
C PRO A 31 -5.16 -3.86 8.99
N ILE A 32 -4.65 -3.51 7.80
CA ILE A 32 -3.58 -4.29 7.16
C ILE A 32 -2.26 -4.09 7.91
N ILE A 33 -1.96 -2.84 8.28
CA ILE A 33 -0.75 -2.54 9.07
C ILE A 33 -0.76 -3.34 10.36
N ASP A 34 -1.88 -3.35 11.07
CA ASP A 34 -2.01 -4.08 12.33
C ASP A 34 -1.83 -5.58 12.13
N ALA A 35 -2.39 -6.14 11.06
CA ALA A 35 -2.28 -7.57 10.77
C ALA A 35 -0.82 -7.96 10.52
N ILE A 36 -0.10 -7.17 9.73
CA ILE A 36 1.31 -7.43 9.44
C ILE A 36 2.15 -7.35 10.72
N GLU A 37 1.92 -6.33 11.53
CA GLU A 37 2.65 -6.15 12.78
C GLU A 37 2.33 -7.26 13.79
N ASN A 38 1.16 -7.86 13.67
CA ASN A 38 0.75 -8.99 14.50
C ASN A 38 1.30 -10.33 14.00
N GLY A 39 2.02 -10.33 12.90
CA GLY A 39 2.63 -11.52 12.34
C GLY A 39 1.80 -12.28 11.32
N ASP A 40 0.69 -11.72 10.89
CA ASP A 40 -0.17 -12.37 9.89
C ASP A 40 0.51 -12.40 8.54
N LYS A 41 0.34 -13.51 7.85
CA LYS A 41 0.78 -13.62 6.45
C LYS A 41 -0.29 -12.98 5.56
N MET A 42 0.13 -11.99 4.77
CA MET A 42 -0.78 -11.29 3.87
C MET A 42 -0.88 -11.97 2.51
N ASP A 43 -2.07 -11.92 1.94
CA ASP A 43 -2.32 -12.25 0.54
C ASP A 43 -3.60 -11.55 0.12
N GLU A 44 -3.96 -11.67 -1.16
CA GLU A 44 -5.13 -10.97 -1.70
C GLU A 44 -6.46 -11.49 -1.13
N THR A 45 -6.46 -12.61 -0.41
CA THR A 45 -7.65 -13.16 0.22
C THR A 45 -7.74 -12.90 1.72
N HIS A 46 -6.73 -12.24 2.30
CA HIS A 46 -6.75 -11.93 3.74
C HIS A 46 -7.96 -11.04 4.07
N PRO A 47 -8.67 -11.30 5.18
CA PRO A 47 -9.86 -10.53 5.54
C PRO A 47 -9.65 -9.01 5.56
N ALA A 48 -8.49 -8.53 6.02
CA ALA A 48 -8.20 -7.10 6.04
C ALA A 48 -8.10 -6.52 4.64
N VAL A 49 -7.57 -7.28 3.67
CA VAL A 49 -7.48 -6.86 2.28
C VAL A 49 -8.87 -6.80 1.65
N LEU A 50 -9.69 -7.81 1.88
CA LEU A 50 -11.06 -7.85 1.36
C LEU A 50 -11.89 -6.70 1.95
N GLU A 51 -11.74 -6.43 3.25
CA GLU A 51 -12.41 -5.31 3.91
C GLU A 51 -11.99 -3.97 3.28
N MET A 52 -10.70 -3.81 3.00
CA MET A 52 -10.19 -2.60 2.37
C MET A 52 -10.82 -2.38 1.00
N VAL A 53 -10.93 -3.42 0.18
CA VAL A 53 -11.54 -3.30 -1.15
C VAL A 53 -12.99 -2.84 -1.02
N GLU A 54 -13.74 -3.41 -0.08
CA GLU A 54 -15.12 -3.00 0.15
C GLU A 54 -15.21 -1.56 0.65
N TYR A 55 -14.32 -1.16 1.55
CA TYR A 55 -14.26 0.20 2.07
C TYR A 55 -13.97 1.20 0.94
N ILE A 56 -13.02 0.88 0.06
CA ILE A 56 -12.68 1.73 -1.07
C ILE A 56 -13.90 1.89 -1.98
N LYS A 57 -14.58 0.80 -2.30
CA LYS A 57 -15.75 0.84 -3.18
C LYS A 57 -16.91 1.62 -2.57
N ALA A 58 -17.05 1.56 -1.26
CA ALA A 58 -18.08 2.32 -0.55
C ALA A 58 -17.74 3.81 -0.43
N THR A 59 -16.46 4.17 -0.37
CA THR A 59 -15.98 5.53 -0.13
C THR A 59 -15.69 6.28 -1.42
N VAL A 60 -15.02 5.64 -2.37
CA VAL A 60 -14.60 6.25 -3.64
C VAL A 60 -15.62 6.01 -4.74
N GLY A 61 -16.14 4.79 -4.83
CA GLY A 61 -17.15 4.43 -5.81
C GLY A 61 -17.09 2.93 -6.09
N LYS A 62 -18.24 2.30 -6.28
CA LYS A 62 -18.33 0.85 -6.49
C LYS A 62 -17.63 0.37 -7.77
N ASP A 63 -17.40 1.27 -8.71
CA ASP A 63 -16.71 0.97 -9.97
C ASP A 63 -15.21 1.26 -9.89
N SER A 64 -14.68 1.58 -8.70
CA SER A 64 -13.28 1.87 -8.52
C SER A 64 -12.42 0.67 -8.85
N HIS A 65 -11.34 0.89 -9.59
CA HIS A 65 -10.36 -0.15 -9.87
C HIS A 65 -9.39 -0.25 -8.70
N VAL A 66 -9.27 -1.45 -8.12
CA VAL A 66 -8.36 -1.71 -7.00
C VAL A 66 -7.53 -2.95 -7.34
N CYS A 67 -6.21 -2.76 -7.43
CA CYS A 67 -5.27 -3.86 -7.67
C CYS A 67 -4.63 -4.25 -6.34
N VAL A 68 -4.84 -5.50 -5.92
CA VAL A 68 -4.32 -6.01 -4.65
C VAL A 68 -3.33 -7.17 -4.86
N LEU A 69 -2.83 -7.34 -6.08
CA LEU A 69 -1.92 -8.43 -6.40
C LEU A 69 -0.60 -8.37 -5.63
N GLY A 70 -0.18 -7.18 -5.18
CA GLY A 70 1.02 -7.02 -4.37
C GLY A 70 0.87 -7.38 -2.90
N ALA A 71 -0.31 -7.83 -2.46
CA ALA A 71 -0.57 -8.11 -1.05
C ALA A 71 0.36 -9.18 -0.47
N ASP A 72 0.77 -10.15 -1.27
CA ASP A 72 1.63 -11.24 -0.82
C ASP A 72 2.99 -10.79 -0.30
N ASP A 73 3.46 -9.65 -0.78
CA ASP A 73 4.79 -9.12 -0.47
C ASP A 73 4.75 -7.84 0.37
N LEU A 74 3.59 -7.52 0.94
CA LEU A 74 3.44 -6.28 1.70
C LEU A 74 4.31 -6.23 2.95
N GLU A 75 4.92 -5.07 3.16
CA GLU A 75 5.67 -4.76 4.38
C GLU A 75 5.27 -3.39 4.90
N VAL A 76 5.49 -3.18 6.19
CA VAL A 76 5.24 -1.90 6.85
C VAL A 76 6.55 -1.13 6.97
N TYR A 77 6.54 0.12 6.55
CA TYR A 77 7.67 1.03 6.71
C TYR A 77 7.25 2.17 7.63
N THR A 78 8.01 2.37 8.70
CA THR A 78 7.74 3.43 9.67
C THR A 78 8.66 4.61 9.42
N THR A 79 8.11 5.81 9.29
CA THR A 79 8.89 7.01 9.00
C THR A 79 8.26 8.24 9.62
N SER A 80 9.12 9.21 9.97
CA SER A 80 8.68 10.56 10.35
C SER A 80 8.88 11.54 9.20
N SER A 81 9.49 11.10 8.11
CA SER A 81 9.80 11.92 6.93
C SER A 81 8.72 11.75 5.86
N ARG A 82 8.69 12.70 4.91
CA ARG A 82 7.92 12.51 3.68
C ARG A 82 8.66 11.48 2.83
N VAL A 83 7.91 10.68 2.11
CA VAL A 83 8.49 9.61 1.30
C VAL A 83 7.89 9.60 -0.09
N ARG A 84 8.62 8.98 -1.01
CA ARG A 84 8.16 8.67 -2.35
C ARG A 84 8.37 7.18 -2.58
N ILE A 85 7.41 6.54 -3.22
CA ILE A 85 7.52 5.12 -3.54
C ILE A 85 7.88 4.99 -5.01
N SER A 86 9.03 4.38 -5.28
CA SER A 86 9.47 4.04 -6.64
C SER A 86 9.08 2.61 -6.94
N GLU A 87 8.86 2.31 -8.22
CA GLU A 87 8.44 0.97 -8.63
C GLU A 87 9.26 0.54 -9.83
N TYR A 88 9.71 -0.72 -9.80
CA TYR A 88 10.38 -1.35 -10.93
C TYR A 88 9.87 -2.79 -11.04
N ASP A 89 9.18 -3.08 -12.13
CA ASP A 89 8.64 -4.42 -12.43
C ASP A 89 7.79 -4.97 -11.27
N GLY A 90 7.00 -4.09 -10.66
CA GLY A 90 6.14 -4.43 -9.52
C GLY A 90 6.82 -4.32 -8.17
N SER A 91 8.15 -4.23 -8.12
CA SER A 91 8.88 -4.09 -6.87
C SER A 91 8.90 -2.63 -6.43
N GLU A 92 8.35 -2.36 -5.26
CA GLU A 92 8.33 -1.01 -4.70
C GLU A 92 9.49 -0.79 -3.75
N SER A 93 10.03 0.41 -3.77
CA SER A 93 11.08 0.83 -2.85
C SER A 93 10.75 2.21 -2.30
N ILE A 94 11.23 2.51 -1.10
CA ILE A 94 10.94 3.74 -0.40
C ILE A 94 12.12 4.69 -0.49
N GLU A 95 11.85 5.94 -0.89
CA GLU A 95 12.83 7.01 -0.90
C GLU A 95 12.36 8.09 0.06
N GLU A 96 13.21 8.48 1.02
CA GLU A 96 12.87 9.51 1.98
C GLU A 96 13.24 10.91 1.48
N GLU A 97 12.55 11.91 2.01
CA GLU A 97 12.76 13.32 1.67
C GLU A 97 14.22 13.73 1.89
N GLY A 98 14.72 14.58 1.01
CA GLY A 98 16.07 15.13 1.08
C GLY A 98 16.81 15.08 -0.24
N SER A 99 16.36 14.26 -1.18
CA SER A 99 17.03 14.05 -2.47
C SER A 99 16.16 14.31 -3.68
N PHE A 100 14.83 14.38 -3.52
CA PHE A 100 13.88 14.43 -4.65
C PHE A 100 12.73 15.38 -4.39
N ASP A 101 12.12 15.87 -5.48
CA ASP A 101 10.83 16.56 -5.43
C ASP A 101 9.69 15.55 -5.59
N GLY A 102 8.46 15.97 -5.30
CA GLY A 102 7.28 15.12 -5.52
C GLY A 102 6.99 14.12 -4.42
N TRP A 103 7.26 14.48 -3.20
CA TRP A 103 7.01 13.64 -2.03
C TRP A 103 5.53 13.49 -1.70
N MET A 104 5.18 12.34 -1.14
CA MET A 104 3.84 12.05 -0.66
C MET A 104 3.64 12.43 0.80
#